data_08c89fe44aa89556231372408808fbcf
#
_entry.id   08c89fe44aa89556231372408808fbcf
#
_cell.length_a   1.000
_cell.length_b   1.000
_cell.length_c   1.000
_cell.angle_alpha   90.00
_cell.angle_beta   90.00
_cell.angle_gamma   90.00
#
_symmetry.space_group_name_H-M   'P 1'
#
loop_
_entity.id
_entity.type
_entity.pdbx_description
1 polymer ?
#
loop_
_entity_poly.entity_id
_entity_poly.type
_entity_poly.pdbx_seq_one_letter_code
_entity_poly.pdbx_strand_id
1 'polypeptide(L)'
;MELTIYRAALFLTGFINLLMAGYVFSGSRIYRQYSVYYRTRMLTTLWIAAFGIGYLIHGLFMWRNTWPTAASALTASYFHLGAICFSWGYTSLLNPNYPKRHTVIHDSLVYMLGLVAYWSVAILWKHAPVFTLLSFLFFFLYATWAMYVFYSTYNRVSYRLLRLSYGNVMGFVRWMQVCCDCIVLFGISSVAITAAFPTEFWPYTLLLFAGVGMFAYIVYSLNKYGKTIDTTTEATMNVASSHYLKKN
;
A
#
# COMPACT_ATOMS: atom_id res chain seq x y z
N MET A 1 18.09 21.60 15.48
CA MET A 1 18.73 20.82 14.42
C MET A 1 17.85 19.64 13.98
N GLU A 2 17.37 18.78 14.88
CA GLU A 2 16.51 17.63 14.54
C GLU A 2 15.23 17.99 13.77
N LEU A 3 14.52 19.03 14.21
CA LEU A 3 13.29 19.51 13.57
C LEU A 3 13.52 19.90 12.11
N THR A 4 14.66 20.54 11.81
CA THR A 4 15.03 20.97 10.45
C THR A 4 15.34 19.76 9.58
N ILE A 5 16.06 18.77 10.11
CA ILE A 5 16.37 17.51 9.42
C ILE A 5 15.09 16.73 9.13
N TYR A 6 14.20 16.60 10.13
CA TYR A 6 12.91 15.94 9.96
C TYR A 6 12.05 16.60 8.89
N ARG A 7 11.99 17.95 8.88
CA ARG A 7 11.27 18.72 7.86
C ARG A 7 11.84 18.48 6.47
N ALA A 8 13.16 18.54 6.33
CA ALA A 8 13.83 18.24 5.06
C ALA A 8 13.56 16.81 4.58
N ALA A 9 13.58 15.82 5.50
CA ALA A 9 13.27 14.44 5.19
C ALA A 9 11.82 14.27 4.71
N LEU A 10 10.85 14.96 5.31
CA LEU A 10 9.44 14.94 4.88
C LEU A 10 9.29 15.45 3.43
N PHE A 11 9.93 16.57 3.08
CA PHE A 11 9.89 17.07 1.70
C PHE A 11 10.57 16.13 0.73
N LEU A 12 11.79 15.67 1.05
CA LEU A 12 12.56 14.77 0.21
C LEU A 12 11.79 13.46 -0.05
N THR A 13 11.34 12.81 1.00
CA THR A 13 10.60 11.53 0.90
C THR A 13 9.23 11.71 0.27
N GLY A 14 8.55 12.83 0.52
CA GLY A 14 7.31 13.20 -0.13
C GLY A 14 7.46 13.33 -1.64
N PHE A 15 8.47 14.07 -2.12
CA PHE A 15 8.77 14.19 -3.55
C PHE A 15 9.18 12.85 -4.19
N ILE A 16 10.02 12.05 -3.52
CA ILE A 16 10.41 10.73 -4.01
C ILE A 16 9.16 9.84 -4.19
N ASN A 17 8.25 9.82 -3.23
CA ASN A 17 7.00 9.07 -3.32
C ASN A 17 6.13 9.56 -4.50
N LEU A 18 6.01 10.85 -4.72
CA LEU A 18 5.27 11.40 -5.86
C LEU A 18 5.92 11.03 -7.21
N LEU A 19 7.25 11.05 -7.30
CA LEU A 19 7.96 10.58 -8.48
C LEU A 19 7.73 9.07 -8.72
N MET A 20 7.77 8.24 -7.68
CA MET A 20 7.45 6.82 -7.79
C MET A 20 6.00 6.59 -8.24
N ALA A 21 5.05 7.34 -7.69
CA ALA A 21 3.65 7.29 -8.12
C ALA A 21 3.50 7.68 -9.60
N GLY A 22 4.13 8.77 -10.03
CA GLY A 22 4.16 9.22 -11.42
C GLY A 22 4.76 8.17 -12.37
N TYR A 23 5.85 7.51 -11.95
CA TYR A 23 6.48 6.43 -12.70
C TYR A 23 5.55 5.21 -12.86
N VAL A 24 4.88 4.77 -11.79
CA VAL A 24 3.90 3.67 -11.87
C VAL A 24 2.73 4.05 -12.76
N PHE A 25 2.22 5.29 -12.63
CA PHE A 25 1.11 5.81 -13.43
C PHE A 25 1.44 5.83 -14.92
N SER A 26 2.57 6.45 -15.30
CA SER A 26 2.97 6.58 -16.70
C SER A 26 3.15 5.23 -17.39
N GLY A 27 3.80 4.28 -16.71
CA GLY A 27 3.97 2.92 -17.20
C GLY A 27 2.70 2.05 -17.21
N SER A 28 1.59 2.53 -16.65
CA SER A 28 0.36 1.73 -16.57
C SER A 28 -0.39 1.62 -17.89
N ARG A 29 -0.21 2.58 -18.79
CA ARG A 29 -0.93 2.61 -20.08
C ARG A 29 -0.67 1.39 -20.95
N ILE A 30 0.54 0.83 -20.88
CA ILE A 30 0.98 -0.36 -21.63
C ILE A 30 0.16 -1.61 -21.20
N TYR A 31 -0.28 -1.65 -19.97
CA TYR A 31 -0.95 -2.82 -19.36
C TYR A 31 -2.47 -2.73 -19.34
N ARG A 32 -3.09 -1.84 -20.13
CA ARG A 32 -4.56 -1.69 -20.19
C ARG A 32 -5.29 -2.97 -20.57
N GLN A 33 -4.68 -3.81 -21.38
CA GLN A 33 -5.24 -5.10 -21.78
C GLN A 33 -5.36 -6.09 -20.60
N TYR A 34 -4.54 -5.94 -19.56
CA TYR A 34 -4.57 -6.76 -18.34
C TYR A 34 -5.34 -6.03 -17.24
N SER A 35 -6.66 -6.04 -17.30
CA SER A 35 -7.54 -5.19 -16.48
C SER A 35 -7.27 -5.26 -14.98
N VAL A 36 -7.00 -6.45 -14.43
CA VAL A 36 -6.69 -6.66 -13.01
C VAL A 36 -5.35 -6.04 -12.64
N TYR A 37 -4.33 -6.28 -13.45
CA TYR A 37 -3.00 -5.73 -13.22
C TYR A 37 -2.98 -4.21 -13.40
N TYR A 38 -3.68 -3.68 -14.42
CA TYR A 38 -3.86 -2.24 -14.61
C TYR A 38 -4.51 -1.58 -13.40
N ARG A 39 -5.60 -2.18 -12.87
CA ARG A 39 -6.27 -1.70 -11.66
C ARG A 39 -5.32 -1.70 -10.45
N THR A 40 -4.54 -2.76 -10.27
CA THR A 40 -3.55 -2.83 -9.20
C THR A 40 -2.52 -1.71 -9.30
N ARG A 41 -2.02 -1.42 -10.50
CA ARG A 41 -1.11 -0.30 -10.72
C ARG A 41 -1.74 1.06 -10.37
N MET A 42 -3.01 1.27 -10.74
CA MET A 42 -3.74 2.52 -10.39
C MET A 42 -3.91 2.67 -8.90
N LEU A 43 -4.29 1.60 -8.19
CA LEU A 43 -4.43 1.60 -6.74
C LEU A 43 -3.07 1.82 -6.04
N THR A 44 -2.00 1.21 -6.54
CA THR A 44 -0.63 1.44 -6.03
C THR A 44 -0.20 2.90 -6.25
N THR A 45 -0.50 3.47 -7.42
CA THR A 45 -0.25 4.89 -7.70
C THR A 45 -0.98 5.79 -6.71
N LEU A 46 -2.29 5.58 -6.51
CA LEU A 46 -3.09 6.35 -5.58
C LEU A 46 -2.54 6.27 -4.15
N TRP A 47 -2.19 5.09 -3.72
CA TRP A 47 -1.65 4.85 -2.40
C TRP A 47 -0.31 5.58 -2.18
N ILE A 48 0.68 5.39 -3.06
CA ILE A 48 2.00 6.04 -2.94
C ILE A 48 1.85 7.56 -3.04
N ALA A 49 0.98 8.07 -3.92
CA ALA A 49 0.71 9.49 -4.03
C ALA A 49 0.10 10.07 -2.76
N ALA A 50 -0.84 9.35 -2.12
CA ALA A 50 -1.45 9.78 -0.86
C ALA A 50 -0.39 9.91 0.26
N PHE A 51 0.57 8.97 0.34
CA PHE A 51 1.70 9.08 1.27
C PHE A 51 2.61 10.26 0.93
N GLY A 52 2.93 10.45 -0.36
CA GLY A 52 3.73 11.59 -0.81
C GLY A 52 3.11 12.92 -0.43
N ILE A 53 1.81 13.10 -0.73
CA ILE A 53 1.04 14.30 -0.37
C ILE A 53 0.97 14.45 1.16
N GLY A 54 0.69 13.37 1.89
CA GLY A 54 0.64 13.37 3.35
C GLY A 54 1.97 13.85 3.96
N TYR A 55 3.11 13.40 3.45
CA TYR A 55 4.43 13.83 3.91
C TYR A 55 4.70 15.32 3.59
N LEU A 56 4.29 15.79 2.41
CA LEU A 56 4.39 17.22 2.08
C LEU A 56 3.54 18.09 3.01
N ILE A 57 2.30 17.67 3.32
CA ILE A 57 1.44 18.37 4.28
C ILE A 57 2.09 18.40 5.66
N HIS A 58 2.64 17.27 6.13
CA HIS A 58 3.40 17.23 7.39
C HIS A 58 4.60 18.18 7.37
N GLY A 59 5.34 18.27 6.27
CA GLY A 59 6.48 19.16 6.10
C GLY A 59 6.11 20.63 6.07
N LEU A 60 4.96 20.97 5.45
CA LEU A 60 4.46 22.34 5.36
C LEU A 60 3.98 22.87 6.72
N PHE A 61 3.11 22.11 7.38
CA PHE A 61 2.43 22.56 8.59
C PHE A 61 3.14 22.17 9.88
N MET A 62 4.06 21.23 9.82
CA MET A 62 4.77 20.69 11.00
C MET A 62 3.84 20.32 12.16
N TRP A 63 2.67 19.74 11.82
CA TRP A 63 1.62 19.43 12.81
C TRP A 63 2.09 18.51 13.93
N ARG A 64 3.08 17.67 13.68
CA ARG A 64 3.63 16.83 14.76
C ARG A 64 4.21 17.67 15.91
N ASN A 65 4.70 18.87 15.61
CA ASN A 65 5.19 19.82 16.61
C ASN A 65 4.09 20.72 17.16
N THR A 66 3.17 21.18 16.28
CA THR A 66 2.17 22.22 16.62
C THR A 66 0.80 21.64 16.97
N TRP A 67 0.44 20.50 16.36
CA TRP A 67 -0.85 19.84 16.54
C TRP A 67 -0.70 18.31 16.35
N PRO A 68 -0.13 17.59 17.35
CA PRO A 68 0.22 16.15 17.22
C PRO A 68 -0.97 15.24 16.89
N THR A 69 -2.17 15.54 17.41
CA THR A 69 -3.39 14.76 17.13
C THR A 69 -3.84 14.90 15.68
N ALA A 70 -3.71 16.09 15.05
CA ALA A 70 -3.97 16.26 13.62
C ALA A 70 -2.92 15.55 12.75
N ALA A 71 -1.64 15.56 13.17
CA ALA A 71 -0.60 14.80 12.52
C ALA A 71 -0.92 13.30 12.51
N SER A 72 -1.41 12.79 13.63
CA SER A 72 -1.81 11.39 13.77
C SER A 72 -3.07 11.07 12.95
N ALA A 73 -4.07 11.97 12.93
CA ALA A 73 -5.27 11.81 12.12
C ALA A 73 -4.95 11.75 10.62
N LEU A 74 -4.08 12.65 10.13
CA LEU A 74 -3.63 12.63 8.75
C LEU A 74 -2.87 11.35 8.44
N THR A 75 -1.97 10.91 9.33
CA THR A 75 -1.22 9.65 9.19
C THR A 75 -2.18 8.46 9.09
N ALA A 76 -3.14 8.34 10.02
CA ALA A 76 -4.15 7.29 9.99
C ALA A 76 -4.97 7.30 8.68
N SER A 77 -5.30 8.48 8.17
CA SER A 77 -6.09 8.64 6.94
C SER A 77 -5.38 8.03 5.72
N TYR A 78 -4.11 8.36 5.46
CA TYR A 78 -3.41 7.80 4.31
C TYR A 78 -2.95 6.35 4.53
N PHE A 79 -2.70 5.89 5.76
CA PHE A 79 -2.46 4.48 6.06
C PHE A 79 -3.70 3.63 5.82
N HIS A 80 -4.88 4.09 6.24
CA HIS A 80 -6.14 3.39 6.01
C HIS A 80 -6.45 3.30 4.50
N LEU A 81 -6.29 4.40 3.76
CA LEU A 81 -6.40 4.38 2.29
C LEU A 81 -5.41 3.40 1.67
N GLY A 82 -4.17 3.36 2.16
CA GLY A 82 -3.14 2.42 1.72
C GLY A 82 -3.54 0.96 1.95
N ALA A 83 -4.11 0.64 3.11
CA ALA A 83 -4.60 -0.71 3.42
C ALA A 83 -5.71 -1.15 2.46
N ILE A 84 -6.64 -0.25 2.12
CA ILE A 84 -7.70 -0.50 1.12
C ILE A 84 -7.09 -0.72 -0.26
N CYS A 85 -6.22 0.19 -0.71
CA CYS A 85 -5.58 0.10 -2.03
C CYS A 85 -4.76 -1.18 -2.16
N PHE A 86 -4.02 -1.56 -1.10
CA PHE A 86 -3.28 -2.82 -1.07
C PHE A 86 -4.23 -4.03 -1.13
N SER A 87 -5.22 -4.08 -0.27
CA SER A 87 -6.21 -5.17 -0.24
C SER A 87 -6.88 -5.34 -1.60
N TRP A 88 -7.41 -4.28 -2.18
CA TRP A 88 -8.11 -4.35 -3.47
C TRP A 88 -7.18 -4.67 -4.64
N GLY A 89 -5.98 -4.12 -4.65
CA GLY A 89 -5.01 -4.35 -5.72
C GLY A 89 -4.40 -5.74 -5.66
N TYR A 90 -3.71 -6.04 -4.57
CA TYR A 90 -2.88 -7.26 -4.49
C TYR A 90 -3.70 -8.52 -4.29
N THR A 91 -4.81 -8.46 -3.53
CA THR A 91 -5.72 -9.60 -3.43
C THR A 91 -6.38 -9.89 -4.78
N SER A 92 -6.62 -8.88 -5.62
CA SER A 92 -7.20 -9.10 -6.95
C SER A 92 -6.24 -9.78 -7.92
N LEU A 93 -4.92 -9.63 -7.77
CA LEU A 93 -3.95 -10.39 -8.55
C LEU A 93 -4.01 -11.89 -8.24
N LEU A 94 -4.40 -12.24 -7.03
CA LEU A 94 -4.59 -13.64 -6.60
C LEU A 94 -6.01 -14.16 -6.89
N ASN A 95 -7.00 -13.27 -6.85
CA ASN A 95 -8.41 -13.59 -7.09
C ASN A 95 -9.06 -12.47 -7.94
N PRO A 96 -9.17 -12.63 -9.26
CA PRO A 96 -9.71 -11.61 -10.17
C PRO A 96 -11.13 -11.13 -9.83
N ASN A 97 -11.92 -11.94 -9.11
CA ASN A 97 -13.27 -11.61 -8.68
C ASN A 97 -13.32 -10.73 -7.41
N TYR A 98 -12.17 -10.37 -6.84
CA TYR A 98 -12.05 -9.48 -5.71
C TYR A 98 -11.63 -8.06 -6.15
N PRO A 99 -12.11 -6.97 -5.50
CA PRO A 99 -13.22 -6.94 -4.55
C PRO A 99 -14.59 -7.04 -5.23
N LYS A 100 -15.55 -7.68 -4.57
CA LYS A 100 -16.94 -7.67 -4.99
C LYS A 100 -17.57 -6.29 -4.70
N ARG A 101 -18.68 -5.95 -5.38
CA ARG A 101 -19.36 -4.66 -5.21
C ARG A 101 -19.69 -4.35 -3.74
N HIS A 102 -20.21 -5.34 -2.99
CA HIS A 102 -20.50 -5.15 -1.57
C HIS A 102 -19.24 -4.89 -0.72
N THR A 103 -18.11 -5.52 -1.06
CA THR A 103 -16.81 -5.26 -0.39
C THR A 103 -16.36 -3.82 -0.64
N VAL A 104 -16.49 -3.32 -1.88
CA VAL A 104 -16.14 -1.93 -2.21
C VAL A 104 -16.99 -0.95 -1.40
N ILE A 105 -18.31 -1.17 -1.35
CA ILE A 105 -19.23 -0.31 -0.58
C ILE A 105 -18.87 -0.36 0.91
N HIS A 106 -18.71 -1.57 1.47
CA HIS A 106 -18.37 -1.76 2.88
C HIS A 106 -17.05 -1.05 3.23
N ASP A 107 -15.98 -1.31 2.49
CA ASP A 107 -14.67 -0.74 2.77
C ASP A 107 -14.66 0.79 2.62
N SER A 108 -15.40 1.32 1.63
CA SER A 108 -15.57 2.76 1.45
C SER A 108 -16.32 3.41 2.61
N LEU A 109 -17.39 2.77 3.11
CA LEU A 109 -18.12 3.24 4.30
C LEU A 109 -17.24 3.19 5.55
N VAL A 110 -16.50 2.09 5.75
CA VAL A 110 -15.57 1.95 6.87
C VAL A 110 -14.48 3.01 6.82
N TYR A 111 -13.97 3.32 5.62
CA TYR A 111 -12.99 4.40 5.43
C TYR A 111 -13.57 5.76 5.79
N MET A 112 -14.76 6.10 5.31
CA MET A 112 -15.41 7.39 5.62
C MET A 112 -15.68 7.54 7.11
N LEU A 113 -16.17 6.48 7.78
CA LEU A 113 -16.35 6.47 9.23
C LEU A 113 -15.01 6.63 9.96
N GLY A 114 -13.96 5.97 9.48
CA GLY A 114 -12.60 6.13 9.99
C GLY A 114 -12.12 7.57 9.90
N LEU A 115 -12.28 8.22 8.73
CA LEU A 115 -11.90 9.62 8.55
C LEU A 115 -12.64 10.52 9.55
N VAL A 116 -13.97 10.34 9.69
CA VAL A 116 -14.74 11.09 10.67
C VAL A 116 -14.20 10.87 12.09
N ALA A 117 -13.91 9.62 12.48
CA ALA A 117 -13.38 9.30 13.79
C ALA A 117 -12.00 9.95 14.03
N TYR A 118 -11.05 9.82 13.08
CA TYR A 118 -9.70 10.38 13.21
C TYR A 118 -9.72 11.90 13.38
N TRP A 119 -10.46 12.59 12.51
CA TRP A 119 -10.50 14.05 12.53
C TRP A 119 -11.37 14.60 13.67
N SER A 120 -12.43 13.92 14.08
CA SER A 120 -13.20 14.29 15.27
C SER A 120 -12.33 14.23 16.53
N VAL A 121 -11.51 13.16 16.68
CA VAL A 121 -10.56 13.06 17.79
C VAL A 121 -9.53 14.19 17.73
N ALA A 122 -8.99 14.50 16.56
CA ALA A 122 -8.01 15.55 16.39
C ALA A 122 -8.56 16.93 16.79
N ILE A 123 -9.81 17.22 16.47
CA ILE A 123 -10.45 18.51 16.74
C ILE A 123 -10.91 18.62 18.20
N LEU A 124 -11.59 17.60 18.72
CA LEU A 124 -12.21 17.64 20.05
C LEU A 124 -11.18 17.44 21.19
N TRP A 125 -10.12 16.63 20.96
CA TRP A 125 -9.13 16.28 21.97
C TRP A 125 -7.71 16.67 21.54
N LYS A 126 -7.55 17.93 21.16
CA LYS A 126 -6.31 18.48 20.60
C LYS A 126 -5.04 18.19 21.46
N HIS A 127 -5.20 18.09 22.78
CA HIS A 127 -4.09 17.94 23.72
C HIS A 127 -4.09 16.56 24.45
N ALA A 128 -4.95 15.62 24.06
CA ALA A 128 -5.09 14.35 24.73
C ALA A 128 -4.62 13.17 23.82
N PRO A 129 -3.32 12.82 23.83
CA PRO A 129 -2.76 11.80 22.95
C PRO A 129 -3.36 10.41 23.12
N VAL A 130 -3.95 10.10 24.30
CA VAL A 130 -4.60 8.81 24.58
C VAL A 130 -5.77 8.56 23.61
N PHE A 131 -6.55 9.58 23.25
CA PHE A 131 -7.66 9.42 22.29
C PHE A 131 -7.17 9.18 20.86
N THR A 132 -5.94 9.57 20.54
CA THR A 132 -5.30 9.22 19.28
C THR A 132 -5.10 7.73 19.13
N LEU A 133 -4.71 7.03 20.21
CA LEU A 133 -4.57 5.58 20.23
C LEU A 133 -5.92 4.88 19.98
N LEU A 134 -7.01 5.41 20.55
CA LEU A 134 -8.35 4.88 20.31
C LEU A 134 -8.79 5.05 18.85
N SER A 135 -8.46 6.17 18.21
CA SER A 135 -8.77 6.35 16.78
C SER A 135 -7.97 5.39 15.90
N PHE A 136 -6.71 5.09 16.26
CA PHE A 136 -5.92 4.06 15.58
C PHE A 136 -6.50 2.65 15.71
N LEU A 137 -7.24 2.34 16.76
CA LEU A 137 -7.89 1.04 16.90
C LEU A 137 -8.81 0.73 15.71
N PHE A 138 -9.53 1.74 15.21
CA PHE A 138 -10.39 1.59 14.04
C PHE A 138 -9.59 1.21 12.79
N PHE A 139 -8.48 1.87 12.55
CA PHE A 139 -7.54 1.51 11.47
C PHE A 139 -6.98 0.09 11.65
N PHE A 140 -6.56 -0.29 12.86
CA PHE A 140 -6.02 -1.62 13.12
C PHE A 140 -7.02 -2.74 12.89
N LEU A 141 -8.27 -2.56 13.29
CA LEU A 141 -9.32 -3.55 13.03
C LEU A 141 -9.50 -3.77 11.53
N TYR A 142 -9.54 -2.67 10.76
CA TYR A 142 -9.62 -2.77 9.31
C TYR A 142 -8.36 -3.39 8.69
N ALA A 143 -7.18 -2.95 9.08
CA ALA A 143 -5.91 -3.49 8.58
C ALA A 143 -5.77 -5.00 8.86
N THR A 144 -6.15 -5.44 10.06
CA THR A 144 -6.16 -6.86 10.42
C THR A 144 -7.14 -7.65 9.55
N TRP A 145 -8.31 -7.10 9.30
CA TRP A 145 -9.27 -7.71 8.36
C TRP A 145 -8.72 -7.81 6.94
N ALA A 146 -8.15 -6.73 6.42
CA ALA A 146 -7.56 -6.70 5.08
C ALA A 146 -6.41 -7.72 4.94
N MET A 147 -5.56 -7.82 5.94
CA MET A 147 -4.50 -8.83 6.03
C MET A 147 -5.06 -10.25 6.05
N TYR A 148 -6.05 -10.52 6.87
CA TYR A 148 -6.69 -11.83 6.92
C TYR A 148 -7.24 -12.25 5.56
N VAL A 149 -7.92 -11.34 4.85
CA VAL A 149 -8.45 -11.59 3.50
C VAL A 149 -7.31 -11.88 2.52
N PHE A 150 -6.23 -11.10 2.57
CA PHE A 150 -5.07 -11.31 1.71
C PHE A 150 -4.40 -12.66 1.99
N TYR A 151 -4.02 -12.96 3.24
CA TYR A 151 -3.33 -14.23 3.57
C TYR A 151 -4.19 -15.46 3.34
N SER A 152 -5.48 -15.39 3.65
CA SER A 152 -6.44 -16.48 3.35
C SER A 152 -6.48 -16.77 1.85
N THR A 153 -6.50 -15.73 1.01
CA THR A 153 -6.48 -15.85 -0.45
C THR A 153 -5.13 -16.37 -0.94
N TYR A 154 -4.03 -15.80 -0.44
CA TYR A 154 -2.67 -16.20 -0.76
C TYR A 154 -2.40 -17.68 -0.45
N ASN A 155 -2.74 -18.13 0.75
CA ASN A 155 -2.55 -19.52 1.15
C ASN A 155 -3.34 -20.48 0.27
N ARG A 156 -4.58 -20.12 -0.08
CA ARG A 156 -5.42 -20.94 -0.98
C ARG A 156 -4.82 -21.04 -2.38
N VAL A 157 -4.33 -19.95 -2.93
CA VAL A 157 -3.70 -19.90 -4.26
C VAL A 157 -2.37 -20.66 -4.23
N SER A 158 -1.53 -20.42 -3.24
CA SER A 158 -0.24 -21.10 -3.08
C SER A 158 -0.41 -22.61 -2.98
N TYR A 159 -1.39 -23.08 -2.22
CA TYR A 159 -1.69 -24.51 -2.11
C TYR A 159 -2.15 -25.12 -3.43
N ARG A 160 -2.96 -24.41 -4.21
CA ARG A 160 -3.38 -24.85 -5.56
C ARG A 160 -2.20 -24.90 -6.53
N LEU A 161 -1.34 -23.88 -6.52
CA LEU A 161 -0.16 -23.82 -7.37
C LEU A 161 0.82 -24.96 -7.06
N LEU A 162 1.05 -25.28 -5.79
CA LEU A 162 1.90 -26.39 -5.37
C LEU A 162 1.36 -27.75 -5.84
N ARG A 163 0.03 -27.91 -5.90
CA ARG A 163 -0.59 -29.16 -6.41
C ARG A 163 -0.54 -29.30 -7.93
N LEU A 164 -0.59 -28.18 -8.66
CA LEU A 164 -0.70 -28.17 -10.12
C LEU A 164 0.67 -28.12 -10.81
N SER A 165 1.71 -27.65 -10.12
CA SER A 165 3.03 -27.49 -10.71
C SER A 165 4.08 -28.25 -9.90
N TYR A 166 4.79 -29.18 -10.55
CA TYR A 166 5.91 -29.93 -9.98
C TYR A 166 7.16 -29.06 -9.69
N GLY A 167 7.05 -27.76 -9.55
CA GLY A 167 8.21 -26.89 -9.33
C GLY A 167 7.88 -25.43 -9.08
N ASN A 168 8.82 -24.62 -9.18
CA ASN A 168 9.17 -23.26 -8.84
C ASN A 168 8.14 -22.10 -9.04
N VAL A 169 6.83 -22.38 -9.06
CA VAL A 169 5.77 -21.37 -9.30
C VAL A 169 5.54 -20.48 -8.06
N MET A 170 5.99 -20.93 -6.89
CA MET A 170 5.88 -20.15 -5.64
C MET A 170 6.61 -18.80 -5.71
N GLY A 171 7.71 -18.73 -6.45
CA GLY A 171 8.44 -17.47 -6.66
C GLY A 171 7.61 -16.39 -7.34
N PHE A 172 6.61 -16.80 -8.15
CA PHE A 172 5.74 -15.89 -8.88
C PHE A 172 4.78 -15.10 -7.97
N VAL A 173 4.35 -15.66 -6.84
CA VAL A 173 3.42 -15.02 -5.90
C VAL A 173 4.07 -14.58 -4.60
N ARG A 174 5.25 -15.11 -4.25
CA ARG A 174 5.93 -14.84 -2.98
C ARG A 174 6.23 -13.35 -2.73
N TRP A 175 6.53 -12.60 -3.79
CA TRP A 175 6.79 -11.16 -3.67
C TRP A 175 5.60 -10.39 -3.11
N MET A 176 4.35 -10.83 -3.39
CA MET A 176 3.14 -10.19 -2.85
C MET A 176 3.05 -10.39 -1.33
N GLN A 177 3.44 -11.57 -0.84
CA GLN A 177 3.53 -11.85 0.59
C GLN A 177 4.58 -10.92 1.23
N VAL A 178 5.77 -10.83 0.65
CA VAL A 178 6.82 -9.94 1.16
C VAL A 178 6.36 -8.48 1.19
N CYS A 179 5.63 -8.02 0.16
CA CYS A 179 5.04 -6.68 0.17
C CYS A 179 4.07 -6.51 1.34
N CYS A 180 3.19 -7.50 1.60
CA CYS A 180 2.26 -7.46 2.73
C CYS A 180 3.01 -7.41 4.06
N ASP A 181 4.02 -8.26 4.25
CA ASP A 181 4.83 -8.30 5.46
C ASP A 181 5.53 -6.95 5.72
N CYS A 182 6.11 -6.34 4.68
CA CYS A 182 6.75 -5.03 4.76
C CYS A 182 5.75 -3.93 5.19
N ILE A 183 4.55 -3.92 4.61
CA ILE A 183 3.50 -2.95 4.94
C ILE A 183 3.05 -3.09 6.39
N VAL A 184 2.87 -4.32 6.84
CA VAL A 184 2.48 -4.63 8.22
C VAL A 184 3.56 -4.16 9.19
N LEU A 185 4.81 -4.53 8.95
CA LEU A 185 5.94 -4.11 9.79
C LEU A 185 6.06 -2.59 9.81
N PHE A 186 5.90 -1.93 8.68
CA PHE A 186 5.93 -0.47 8.59
C PHE A 186 4.79 0.18 9.40
N GLY A 187 3.57 -0.37 9.30
CA GLY A 187 2.43 0.10 10.07
C GLY A 187 2.62 -0.07 11.58
N ILE A 188 3.06 -1.25 12.02
CA ILE A 188 3.35 -1.54 13.45
C ILE A 188 4.46 -0.61 13.96
N SER A 189 5.55 -0.46 13.19
CA SER A 189 6.67 0.41 13.56
C SER A 189 6.23 1.87 13.69
N SER A 190 5.34 2.35 12.80
CA SER A 190 4.79 3.71 12.87
C SER A 190 4.05 3.97 14.18
N VAL A 191 3.26 3.00 14.63
CA VAL A 191 2.52 3.14 15.90
C VAL A 191 3.43 2.99 17.10
N ALA A 192 4.35 2.02 17.09
CA ALA A 192 5.32 1.82 18.16
C ALA A 192 6.18 3.08 18.36
N ILE A 193 6.66 3.69 17.27
CA ILE A 193 7.41 4.95 17.34
C ILE A 193 6.54 6.08 17.89
N THR A 194 5.28 6.18 17.47
CA THR A 194 4.36 7.23 17.98
C THR A 194 4.09 7.07 19.46
N ALA A 195 4.01 5.84 19.96
CA ALA A 195 3.78 5.57 21.37
C ALA A 195 5.04 5.74 22.23
N ALA A 196 6.20 5.27 21.75
CA ALA A 196 7.44 5.26 22.51
C ALA A 196 8.21 6.59 22.46
N PHE A 197 8.10 7.33 21.36
CA PHE A 197 8.88 8.55 21.09
C PHE A 197 7.99 9.71 20.62
N PRO A 198 7.02 10.15 21.44
CA PRO A 198 6.02 11.14 21.02
C PRO A 198 6.62 12.53 20.70
N THR A 199 7.75 12.88 21.31
CA THR A 199 8.41 14.20 21.22
C THR A 199 9.67 14.23 20.37
N GLU A 200 10.21 13.07 20.02
CA GLU A 200 11.47 12.96 19.30
C GLU A 200 11.22 12.87 17.78
N PHE A 201 12.06 13.51 16.96
CA PHE A 201 11.88 13.55 15.51
C PHE A 201 12.77 12.55 14.76
N TRP A 202 13.87 12.10 15.34
CA TRP A 202 14.81 11.19 14.67
C TRP A 202 14.19 9.81 14.33
N PRO A 203 13.32 9.17 15.19
CA PRO A 203 12.75 7.88 14.84
C PRO A 203 11.78 8.00 13.65
N TYR A 204 11.05 9.12 13.57
CA TYR A 204 10.18 9.39 12.42
C TYR A 204 10.98 9.64 11.15
N THR A 205 12.13 10.29 11.25
CA THR A 205 13.04 10.50 10.11
C THR A 205 13.50 9.16 9.54
N LEU A 206 13.91 8.22 10.39
CA LEU A 206 14.27 6.86 9.96
C LEU A 206 13.08 6.13 9.33
N LEU A 207 11.90 6.25 9.92
CA LEU A 207 10.68 5.64 9.40
C LEU A 207 10.32 6.17 8.00
N LEU A 208 10.50 7.46 7.74
CA LEU A 208 10.26 8.04 6.42
C LEU A 208 11.14 7.40 5.34
N PHE A 209 12.44 7.25 5.60
CA PHE A 209 13.37 6.59 4.67
C PHE A 209 13.08 5.09 4.51
N ALA A 210 12.72 4.40 5.60
CA ALA A 210 12.28 3.01 5.54
C ALA A 210 11.01 2.86 4.66
N GLY A 211 10.07 3.81 4.76
CA GLY A 211 8.89 3.88 3.89
C GLY A 211 9.23 4.05 2.42
N VAL A 212 10.18 4.91 2.07
CA VAL A 212 10.69 5.05 0.69
C VAL A 212 11.28 3.72 0.19
N GLY A 213 12.10 3.06 1.00
CA GLY A 213 12.67 1.74 0.66
C GLY A 213 11.59 0.69 0.42
N MET A 214 10.58 0.64 1.28
CA MET A 214 9.41 -0.25 1.12
C MET A 214 8.66 0.04 -0.19
N PHE A 215 8.33 1.29 -0.49
CA PHE A 215 7.65 1.64 -1.73
C PHE A 215 8.50 1.36 -2.98
N ALA A 216 9.80 1.61 -2.92
CA ALA A 216 10.72 1.27 -4.01
C ALA A 216 10.70 -0.25 -4.29
N TYR A 217 10.72 -1.09 -3.25
CA TYR A 217 10.60 -2.53 -3.39
C TYR A 217 9.26 -2.94 -4.00
N ILE A 218 8.15 -2.35 -3.55
CA ILE A 218 6.81 -2.60 -4.07
C ILE A 218 6.73 -2.24 -5.57
N VAL A 219 7.21 -1.06 -5.94
CA VAL A 219 7.22 -0.59 -7.34
C VAL A 219 8.10 -1.48 -8.22
N TYR A 220 9.30 -1.84 -7.75
CA TYR A 220 10.20 -2.74 -8.47
C TYR A 220 9.53 -4.11 -8.71
N SER A 221 8.98 -4.72 -7.66
CA SER A 221 8.35 -6.03 -7.72
C SER A 221 7.11 -6.05 -8.61
N LEU A 222 6.28 -5.00 -8.53
CA LEU A 222 5.11 -4.83 -9.39
C LEU A 222 5.52 -4.71 -10.86
N ASN A 223 6.54 -3.93 -11.20
CA ASN A 223 7.02 -3.80 -12.57
C ASN A 223 7.63 -5.10 -13.11
N LYS A 224 8.40 -5.82 -12.28
CA LYS A 224 8.95 -7.13 -12.64
C LYS A 224 7.83 -8.13 -12.95
N TYR A 225 6.78 -8.15 -12.13
CA TYR A 225 5.61 -8.99 -12.36
C TYR A 225 4.90 -8.67 -13.67
N GLY A 226 4.72 -7.37 -14.02
CA GLY A 226 4.13 -6.94 -15.27
C GLY A 226 4.91 -7.42 -16.50
N LYS A 227 6.23 -7.31 -16.47
CA LYS A 227 7.09 -7.83 -17.57
C LYS A 227 6.92 -9.35 -17.74
N THR A 228 6.80 -10.09 -16.64
CA THR A 228 6.61 -11.55 -16.70
C THR A 228 5.25 -11.91 -17.31
N ILE A 229 4.19 -11.19 -17.00
CA ILE A 229 2.85 -11.40 -17.62
C ILE A 229 2.94 -11.18 -19.12
N ASP A 230 3.58 -10.10 -19.55
CA ASP A 230 3.69 -9.69 -20.94
C ASP A 230 4.44 -10.76 -21.75
N THR A 231 5.63 -11.16 -21.31
CA THR A 231 6.44 -12.20 -21.96
C THR A 231 5.74 -13.57 -22.01
N THR A 232 5.00 -13.93 -20.95
CA THR A 232 4.25 -15.20 -20.91
C THR A 232 3.09 -15.18 -21.91
N THR A 233 2.40 -14.05 -22.03
CA THR A 233 1.30 -13.90 -23.00
C THR A 233 1.80 -13.95 -24.45
N GLU A 234 2.90 -13.25 -24.76
CA GLU A 234 3.54 -13.31 -26.08
C GLU A 234 3.98 -14.74 -26.45
N ALA A 235 4.63 -15.45 -25.54
CA ALA A 235 5.03 -16.83 -25.74
C ALA A 235 3.83 -17.74 -26.03
N THR A 236 2.71 -17.57 -25.30
CA THR A 236 1.49 -18.35 -25.51
C THR A 236 0.85 -18.06 -26.87
N MET A 237 0.82 -16.80 -27.31
CA MET A 237 0.30 -16.42 -28.63
C MET A 237 1.16 -16.99 -29.76
N ASN A 238 2.48 -16.96 -29.62
CA ASN A 238 3.41 -17.51 -30.62
C ASN A 238 3.27 -19.02 -30.77
N VAL A 239 3.06 -19.75 -29.67
CA VAL A 239 2.80 -21.20 -29.71
C VAL A 239 1.46 -21.47 -30.39
N ALA A 240 0.41 -20.72 -30.06
CA ALA A 240 -0.89 -20.88 -30.71
C ALA A 240 -0.83 -20.61 -32.23
N SER A 241 -0.17 -19.52 -32.65
CA SER A 241 -0.02 -19.19 -34.09
C SER A 241 0.79 -20.24 -34.83
N SER A 242 1.86 -20.80 -34.24
CA SER A 242 2.65 -21.88 -34.86
C SER A 242 1.87 -23.18 -35.02
N HIS A 243 0.91 -23.48 -34.14
CA HIS A 243 0.02 -24.64 -34.27
C HIS A 243 -1.01 -24.46 -35.41
N TYR A 244 -1.51 -23.22 -35.64
CA TYR A 244 -2.42 -22.94 -36.74
C TYR A 244 -1.70 -23.04 -38.10
N LEU A 245 -0.45 -22.56 -38.19
CA LEU A 245 0.34 -22.64 -39.45
C LEU A 245 0.78 -24.07 -39.82
N LYS A 246 0.83 -25.00 -38.88
CA LYS A 246 1.15 -26.42 -39.13
C LYS A 246 -0.05 -27.27 -39.50
N LYS A 247 -1.27 -26.75 -39.38
CA LYS A 247 -2.52 -27.47 -39.72
C LYS A 247 -3.09 -27.08 -41.11
N ASN A 248 -2.53 -26.07 -41.75
CA ASN A 248 -2.82 -25.66 -43.13
C ASN A 248 -1.63 -26.00 -44.02
#